data_55ed0ad03ceaef001ecc8823b1a1de2c
#
_entry.id   55ed0ad03ceaef001ecc8823b1a1de2c
#
_cell.length_a   1.000
_cell.length_b   1.000
_cell.length_c   1.000
_cell.angle_alpha   90.00
_cell.angle_beta   90.00
_cell.angle_gamma   90.00
#
_symmetry.space_group_name_H-M   'P 1'
#
loop_
_entity.id
_entity.type
_entity.pdbx_description
1 polymer ?
#
loop_
_entity_poly.entity_id
_entity_poly.type
_entity_poly.pdbx_seq_one_letter_code
_entity_poly.pdbx_strand_id
1 'polypeptide(L)'
;QEIMLSGRKVFLSIGPHNRPPRRYRGKDNVWWFGALGVWQKKTPDPNTQHVTIAVSGCNGGKTIDFRKFANQGMSLVGLTKNYENGKLYFENNLKYNLDKGDQSYLSVLKQADEHIAKNNLDFPEEPDAKIIESDPDCVIDPILEIDLKKENIKTIIWATGYQYDFSWLKVDVFDAHGKPDHYRG
;
A
#
# COMPACT_ATOMS: atom_id res chain seq x y z
N GLN A 1 5.28 -11.12 2.91
CA GLN A 1 5.38 -12.22 1.94
C GLN A 1 6.46 -13.22 2.34
N GLU A 2 7.69 -12.82 2.67
CA GLU A 2 8.81 -13.71 3.04
C GLU A 2 8.46 -14.60 4.23
N ILE A 3 7.77 -14.07 5.25
CA ILE A 3 7.32 -14.84 6.41
C ILE A 3 6.37 -15.97 6.00
N MET A 4 5.40 -15.67 5.11
CA MET A 4 4.49 -16.68 4.57
C MET A 4 5.25 -17.73 3.74
N LEU A 5 6.15 -17.30 2.88
CA LEU A 5 6.96 -18.20 2.04
C LEU A 5 7.89 -19.09 2.87
N SER A 6 8.24 -18.71 4.11
CA SER A 6 8.94 -19.56 5.07
C SER A 6 8.05 -20.62 5.76
N GLY A 7 6.80 -20.78 5.31
CA GLY A 7 5.84 -21.76 5.84
C GLY A 7 5.14 -21.33 7.13
N ARG A 8 5.22 -20.06 7.50
CA ARG A 8 4.55 -19.54 8.70
C ARG A 8 3.17 -18.97 8.37
N LYS A 9 2.22 -19.17 9.27
CA LYS A 9 0.91 -18.52 9.20
C LYS A 9 1.07 -17.01 9.37
N VAL A 10 0.46 -16.24 8.49
CA VAL A 10 0.52 -14.77 8.50
C VAL A 10 -0.88 -14.21 8.38
N PHE A 11 -1.21 -13.27 9.27
CA PHE A 11 -2.35 -12.38 9.13
C PHE A 11 -1.85 -11.00 8.74
N LEU A 12 -2.46 -10.38 7.74
CA LEU A 12 -2.12 -9.04 7.29
C LEU A 12 -3.34 -8.13 7.43
N SER A 13 -3.24 -7.14 8.33
CA SER A 13 -4.25 -6.10 8.47
C SER A 13 -4.06 -5.04 7.38
N ILE A 14 -5.12 -4.79 6.59
CA ILE A 14 -5.10 -3.90 5.44
C ILE A 14 -5.99 -2.69 5.71
N GLY A 15 -5.34 -1.53 5.78
CA GLY A 15 -5.98 -0.22 5.81
C GLY A 15 -6.08 0.43 4.42
N PRO A 16 -6.51 1.71 4.36
CA PRO A 16 -6.50 2.49 3.13
C PRO A 16 -5.11 2.53 2.50
N HIS A 17 -5.03 2.26 1.20
CA HIS A 17 -3.77 2.24 0.48
C HIS A 17 -3.96 2.53 -1.02
N ASN A 18 -2.89 3.00 -1.65
CA ASN A 18 -2.72 3.01 -3.10
C ASN A 18 -1.74 1.90 -3.47
N ARG A 19 -1.99 1.17 -4.57
CA ARG A 19 -1.08 0.14 -5.06
C ARG A 19 -0.71 0.38 -6.52
N PRO A 20 0.16 1.35 -6.83
CA PRO A 20 0.56 1.59 -8.21
C PRO A 20 1.27 0.34 -8.77
N PRO A 21 1.21 0.11 -10.09
CA PRO A 21 1.99 -0.95 -10.71
C PRO A 21 3.47 -0.72 -10.48
N ARG A 22 4.24 -1.75 -10.15
CA ARG A 22 5.69 -1.61 -10.08
C ARG A 22 6.30 -1.32 -11.44
N ARG A 23 5.79 -2.01 -12.45
CA ARG A 23 6.11 -1.78 -13.86
C ARG A 23 4.85 -1.88 -14.69
N TYR A 24 4.80 -1.13 -15.77
CA TYR A 24 3.74 -1.22 -16.77
C TYR A 24 4.29 -0.81 -18.13
N ARG A 25 3.99 -1.61 -19.16
CA ARG A 25 4.41 -1.39 -20.55
C ARG A 25 5.92 -1.09 -20.65
N GLY A 26 6.72 -1.92 -19.96
CA GLY A 26 8.18 -1.86 -19.95
C GLY A 26 8.80 -0.71 -19.13
N LYS A 27 8.01 0.14 -18.48
CA LYS A 27 8.51 1.25 -17.65
C LYS A 27 8.23 1.03 -16.18
N ASP A 28 9.15 1.52 -15.33
CA ASP A 28 9.00 1.52 -13.87
C ASP A 28 7.99 2.57 -13.41
N ASN A 29 7.38 2.37 -12.25
CA ASN A 29 6.42 3.32 -11.69
C ASN A 29 7.02 4.71 -11.44
N VAL A 30 8.31 4.80 -11.08
CA VAL A 30 9.02 6.07 -10.89
C VAL A 30 9.06 6.85 -12.21
N TRP A 31 9.33 6.17 -13.33
CA TRP A 31 9.27 6.77 -14.65
C TRP A 31 7.86 7.26 -14.98
N TRP A 32 6.83 6.42 -14.71
CA TRP A 32 5.44 6.81 -14.95
C TRP A 32 5.02 8.02 -14.13
N PHE A 33 5.42 8.10 -12.85
CA PHE A 33 5.11 9.25 -12.01
C PHE A 33 5.73 10.54 -12.54
N GLY A 34 6.94 10.45 -13.13
CA GLY A 34 7.55 11.57 -13.85
C GLY A 34 6.76 11.97 -15.10
N ALA A 35 6.50 11.02 -15.99
CA ALA A 35 5.78 11.22 -17.26
C ALA A 35 4.36 11.76 -17.06
N LEU A 36 3.67 11.33 -15.99
CA LEU A 36 2.32 11.75 -15.62
C LEU A 36 2.29 13.03 -14.77
N GLY A 37 3.43 13.66 -14.52
CA GLY A 37 3.52 14.91 -13.77
C GLY A 37 3.20 14.78 -12.29
N VAL A 38 3.33 13.59 -11.71
CA VAL A 38 3.05 13.36 -10.28
C VAL A 38 4.06 14.08 -9.40
N TRP A 39 5.34 14.12 -9.82
CA TRP A 39 6.41 14.81 -9.09
C TRP A 39 6.27 16.34 -9.00
N GLN A 40 5.51 16.93 -9.91
CA GLN A 40 5.25 18.36 -9.93
C GLN A 40 4.03 18.76 -9.09
N LYS A 41 3.25 17.79 -8.60
CA LYS A 41 2.07 18.07 -7.79
C LYS A 41 2.50 18.56 -6.41
N LYS A 42 2.01 19.73 -6.02
CA LYS A 42 2.18 20.23 -4.66
C LYS A 42 1.23 19.47 -3.71
N THR A 43 1.68 19.22 -2.49
CA THR A 43 0.79 18.75 -1.42
C THR A 43 -0.24 19.83 -1.14
N PRO A 44 -1.54 19.57 -1.29
CA PRO A 44 -2.57 20.62 -1.16
C PRO A 44 -2.63 21.20 0.25
N ASP A 45 -2.41 20.36 1.26
CA ASP A 45 -2.44 20.72 2.67
C ASP A 45 -1.33 19.94 3.40
N PRO A 46 -0.45 20.62 4.16
CA PRO A 46 0.58 19.98 4.99
C PRO A 46 0.02 18.97 5.99
N ASN A 47 -1.25 19.10 6.37
CA ASN A 47 -1.93 18.21 7.30
C ASN A 47 -2.69 17.07 6.60
N THR A 48 -2.67 17.00 5.26
CA THR A 48 -3.29 15.89 4.53
C THR A 48 -2.62 14.59 4.94
N GLN A 49 -3.41 13.68 5.48
CA GLN A 49 -2.94 12.34 5.81
C GLN A 49 -2.51 11.62 4.54
N HIS A 50 -1.25 11.21 4.48
CA HIS A 50 -0.75 10.44 3.35
C HIS A 50 -1.35 9.04 3.36
N VAL A 51 -1.92 8.65 2.22
CA VAL A 51 -2.35 7.27 2.00
C VAL A 51 -1.12 6.41 1.74
N THR A 52 -1.02 5.28 2.41
CA THR A 52 0.08 4.32 2.22
C THR A 52 0.19 3.91 0.76
N ILE A 53 1.40 3.94 0.21
CA ILE A 53 1.69 3.44 -1.13
C ILE A 53 2.25 2.03 -1.00
N ALA A 54 1.49 1.03 -1.46
CA ALA A 54 1.90 -0.37 -1.48
C ALA A 54 2.76 -0.65 -2.71
N VAL A 55 4.07 -0.57 -2.55
CA VAL A 55 5.06 -0.84 -3.61
C VAL A 55 6.25 -1.59 -3.03
N SER A 56 6.86 -2.49 -3.80
CA SER A 56 8.03 -3.24 -3.37
C SER A 56 9.23 -3.00 -4.29
N GLY A 57 10.41 -2.83 -3.69
CA GLY A 57 11.70 -2.86 -4.39
C GLY A 57 12.42 -4.22 -4.29
N CYS A 58 11.88 -5.15 -3.50
CA CYS A 58 12.50 -6.46 -3.26
C CYS A 58 12.56 -7.30 -4.53
N ASN A 59 13.67 -8.03 -4.73
CA ASN A 59 13.89 -8.91 -5.89
C ASN A 59 13.63 -8.24 -7.25
N GLY A 60 14.11 -7.02 -7.42
CA GLY A 60 13.92 -6.22 -8.64
C GLY A 60 12.56 -5.51 -8.73
N GLY A 61 11.77 -5.59 -7.68
CA GLY A 61 10.47 -4.93 -7.56
C GLY A 61 9.34 -5.68 -8.25
N LYS A 62 8.27 -5.90 -7.52
CA LYS A 62 7.02 -6.51 -8.02
C LYS A 62 5.83 -5.65 -7.61
N THR A 63 4.81 -5.63 -8.45
CA THR A 63 3.53 -5.05 -8.09
C THR A 63 2.95 -5.80 -6.89
N ILE A 64 2.53 -5.06 -5.89
CA ILE A 64 1.85 -5.63 -4.71
C ILE A 64 0.41 -5.92 -5.10
N ASP A 65 0.00 -7.16 -4.89
CA ASP A 65 -1.38 -7.62 -5.06
C ASP A 65 -1.78 -8.45 -3.83
N PHE A 66 -2.64 -7.86 -3.01
CA PHE A 66 -3.06 -8.49 -1.76
C PHE A 66 -3.96 -9.71 -2.01
N ARG A 67 -4.82 -9.70 -3.05
CA ARG A 67 -5.63 -10.87 -3.41
C ARG A 67 -4.75 -12.05 -3.79
N LYS A 68 -3.71 -11.78 -4.57
CA LYS A 68 -2.71 -12.79 -4.93
C LYS A 68 -1.98 -13.34 -3.70
N PHE A 69 -1.68 -12.51 -2.70
CA PHE A 69 -1.10 -12.99 -1.45
C PHE A 69 -2.07 -13.89 -0.67
N ALA A 70 -3.36 -13.54 -0.65
CA ALA A 70 -4.37 -14.41 -0.02
C ALA A 70 -4.49 -15.76 -0.73
N ASN A 71 -4.52 -15.77 -2.06
CA ASN A 71 -4.54 -17.00 -2.87
C ASN A 71 -3.27 -17.86 -2.66
N GLN A 72 -2.18 -17.26 -2.18
CA GLN A 72 -0.94 -17.94 -1.80
C GLN A 72 -0.92 -18.40 -0.33
N GLY A 73 -1.99 -18.17 0.44
CA GLY A 73 -2.15 -18.64 1.83
C GLY A 73 -1.98 -17.58 2.91
N MET A 74 -1.91 -16.29 2.56
CA MET A 74 -1.94 -15.20 3.55
C MET A 74 -3.38 -14.90 3.96
N SER A 75 -3.67 -14.85 5.25
CA SER A 75 -4.98 -14.41 5.75
C SER A 75 -5.03 -12.88 5.80
N LEU A 76 -5.91 -12.27 5.02
CA LEU A 76 -6.13 -10.83 5.06
C LEU A 76 -7.24 -10.49 6.05
N VAL A 77 -7.07 -9.38 6.75
CA VAL A 77 -8.09 -8.83 7.66
C VAL A 77 -8.24 -7.34 7.43
N GLY A 78 -9.36 -6.77 7.83
CA GLY A 78 -9.60 -5.32 7.75
C GLY A 78 -8.66 -4.52 8.64
N LEU A 79 -8.86 -3.20 8.69
CA LEU A 79 -8.08 -2.32 9.56
C LEU A 79 -8.20 -2.76 11.01
N THR A 80 -7.09 -2.84 11.73
CA THR A 80 -7.07 -3.14 13.16
C THR A 80 -7.80 -2.04 13.92
N LYS A 81 -8.82 -2.43 14.70
CA LYS A 81 -9.69 -1.53 15.44
C LYS A 81 -9.31 -1.44 16.91
N ASN A 82 -9.10 -2.59 17.55
CA ASN A 82 -8.89 -2.67 18.98
C ASN A 82 -8.10 -3.94 19.34
N TYR A 83 -7.50 -3.91 20.53
CA TYR A 83 -6.95 -5.07 21.21
C TYR A 83 -7.53 -5.16 22.63
N GLU A 84 -8.12 -6.28 22.97
CA GLU A 84 -8.72 -6.51 24.28
C GLU A 84 -8.65 -7.99 24.66
N ASN A 85 -8.25 -8.28 25.91
CA ASN A 85 -8.24 -9.63 26.49
C ASN A 85 -7.53 -10.70 25.62
N GLY A 86 -6.40 -10.33 24.99
CA GLY A 86 -5.64 -11.25 24.14
C GLY A 86 -6.18 -11.42 22.73
N LYS A 87 -7.18 -10.65 22.35
CA LYS A 87 -7.78 -10.65 21.01
C LYS A 87 -7.55 -9.35 20.26
N LEU A 88 -7.31 -9.46 18.97
CA LEU A 88 -7.35 -8.34 18.03
C LEU A 88 -8.71 -8.32 17.32
N TYR A 89 -9.27 -7.12 17.18
CA TYR A 89 -10.51 -6.85 16.46
C TYR A 89 -10.25 -6.00 15.23
N PHE A 90 -11.02 -6.27 14.17
CA PHE A 90 -10.84 -5.63 12.88
C PHE A 90 -12.14 -4.96 12.41
N GLU A 91 -11.98 -3.90 11.62
CA GLU A 91 -13.09 -3.29 10.90
C GLU A 91 -13.56 -4.20 9.76
N ASN A 92 -14.85 -4.23 9.50
CA ASN A 92 -15.42 -4.94 8.35
C ASN A 92 -15.26 -4.12 7.06
N ASN A 93 -14.03 -3.78 6.72
CA ASN A 93 -13.70 -2.90 5.60
C ASN A 93 -12.62 -3.46 4.66
N LEU A 94 -12.27 -4.76 4.81
CA LEU A 94 -11.24 -5.39 3.98
C LEU A 94 -11.55 -5.25 2.50
N LYS A 95 -12.75 -5.67 2.07
CA LYS A 95 -13.17 -5.55 0.67
C LYS A 95 -13.08 -4.12 0.16
N TYR A 96 -13.59 -3.17 0.91
CA TYR A 96 -13.54 -1.75 0.55
C TYR A 96 -12.10 -1.26 0.33
N ASN A 97 -11.18 -1.61 1.25
CA ASN A 97 -9.78 -1.21 1.14
C ASN A 97 -9.09 -1.84 -0.07
N LEU A 98 -9.36 -3.11 -0.38
CA LEU A 98 -8.85 -3.80 -1.57
C LEU A 98 -9.37 -3.16 -2.85
N ASP A 99 -10.69 -2.95 -2.95
CA ASP A 99 -11.32 -2.33 -4.12
C ASP A 99 -10.76 -0.92 -4.40
N LYS A 100 -10.49 -0.13 -3.35
CA LYS A 100 -9.85 1.19 -3.47
C LYS A 100 -8.42 1.09 -3.98
N GLY A 101 -7.65 0.11 -3.48
CA GLY A 101 -6.32 -0.19 -3.99
C GLY A 101 -6.33 -0.56 -5.47
N ASP A 102 -7.28 -1.40 -5.90
CA ASP A 102 -7.45 -1.81 -7.29
C ASP A 102 -7.86 -0.64 -8.19
N GLN A 103 -8.78 0.20 -7.72
CA GLN A 103 -9.16 1.42 -8.44
C GLN A 103 -7.96 2.34 -8.65
N SER A 104 -7.11 2.52 -7.63
CA SER A 104 -5.89 3.33 -7.76
C SER A 104 -4.92 2.71 -8.78
N TYR A 105 -4.76 1.38 -8.77
CA TYR A 105 -3.94 0.63 -9.72
C TYR A 105 -4.43 0.85 -11.17
N LEU A 106 -5.69 0.54 -11.43
CA LEU A 106 -6.28 0.67 -12.76
C LEU A 106 -6.27 2.12 -13.27
N SER A 107 -6.41 3.10 -12.36
CA SER A 107 -6.31 4.52 -12.72
C SER A 107 -4.92 4.88 -13.25
N VAL A 108 -3.85 4.34 -12.64
CA VAL A 108 -2.48 4.57 -13.13
C VAL A 108 -2.28 3.93 -14.50
N LEU A 109 -2.77 2.68 -14.72
CA LEU A 109 -2.68 2.03 -16.03
C LEU A 109 -3.40 2.84 -17.10
N LYS A 110 -4.62 3.31 -16.79
CA LYS A 110 -5.41 4.14 -17.72
C LYS A 110 -4.67 5.44 -18.08
N GLN A 111 -4.16 6.16 -17.09
CA GLN A 111 -3.40 7.39 -17.33
C GLN A 111 -2.14 7.13 -18.17
N ALA A 112 -1.46 6.00 -17.94
CA ALA A 112 -0.31 5.59 -18.72
C ALA A 112 -0.69 5.32 -20.19
N ASP A 113 -1.77 4.57 -20.43
CA ASP A 113 -2.27 4.32 -21.81
C ASP A 113 -2.68 5.60 -22.52
N GLU A 114 -3.36 6.52 -21.84
CA GLU A 114 -3.73 7.83 -22.36
C GLU A 114 -2.49 8.67 -22.73
N HIS A 115 -1.45 8.62 -21.86
CA HIS A 115 -0.17 9.31 -22.12
C HIS A 115 0.55 8.74 -23.35
N ILE A 116 0.58 7.40 -23.49
CA ILE A 116 1.16 6.71 -24.65
C ILE A 116 0.45 7.13 -25.92
N ALA A 117 -0.88 7.04 -25.94
CA ALA A 117 -1.67 7.40 -27.11
C ALA A 117 -1.51 8.87 -27.51
N LYS A 118 -1.55 9.79 -26.53
CA LYS A 118 -1.38 11.22 -26.75
C LYS A 118 -0.01 11.59 -27.35
N ASN A 119 1.04 10.86 -26.98
CA ASN A 119 2.41 11.16 -27.38
C ASN A 119 2.92 10.24 -28.51
N ASN A 120 2.06 9.35 -29.04
CA ASN A 120 2.40 8.37 -30.08
C ASN A 120 3.64 7.52 -29.70
N LEU A 121 3.70 7.06 -28.43
CA LEU A 121 4.84 6.27 -27.94
C LEU A 121 4.66 4.80 -28.34
N ASP A 122 5.75 4.17 -28.80
CA ASP A 122 5.79 2.75 -29.14
C ASP A 122 6.27 1.93 -27.90
N PHE A 123 5.31 1.57 -27.04
CA PHE A 123 5.55 0.75 -25.86
C PHE A 123 4.80 -0.60 -25.98
N PRO A 124 5.34 -1.70 -25.42
CA PRO A 124 4.71 -3.00 -25.50
C PRO A 124 3.31 -3.00 -24.87
N GLU A 125 2.39 -3.78 -25.43
CA GLU A 125 1.06 -3.99 -24.86
C GLU A 125 1.12 -4.97 -23.68
N GLU A 126 0.34 -4.69 -22.63
CA GLU A 126 0.21 -5.54 -21.44
C GLU A 126 -1.28 -5.67 -21.04
N PRO A 127 -2.13 -6.30 -21.85
CA PRO A 127 -3.57 -6.41 -21.55
C PRO A 127 -3.84 -7.16 -20.24
N ASP A 128 -3.05 -8.16 -19.91
CA ASP A 128 -3.21 -8.97 -18.70
C ASP A 128 -2.98 -8.15 -17.40
N ALA A 129 -2.26 -7.02 -17.48
CA ALA A 129 -2.09 -6.13 -16.34
C ALA A 129 -3.41 -5.52 -15.84
N LYS A 130 -4.46 -5.51 -16.67
CA LYS A 130 -5.79 -4.98 -16.31
C LYS A 130 -6.68 -6.00 -15.62
N ILE A 131 -6.25 -7.25 -15.51
CA ILE A 131 -6.99 -8.31 -14.84
C ILE A 131 -6.83 -8.15 -13.33
N ILE A 132 -7.95 -8.05 -12.62
CA ILE A 132 -7.98 -8.06 -11.16
C ILE A 132 -8.37 -9.46 -10.69
N GLU A 133 -7.62 -10.00 -9.74
CA GLU A 133 -7.92 -11.29 -9.11
C GLU A 133 -9.29 -11.28 -8.43
N SER A 134 -9.98 -12.42 -8.43
CA SER A 134 -11.24 -12.59 -7.71
C SER A 134 -11.08 -12.42 -6.20
N ASP A 135 -12.16 -12.09 -5.52
CA ASP A 135 -12.17 -11.98 -4.06
C ASP A 135 -11.83 -13.35 -3.43
N PRO A 136 -10.80 -13.44 -2.56
CA PRO A 136 -10.48 -14.65 -1.81
C PRO A 136 -11.47 -14.86 -0.65
N ASP A 137 -11.49 -16.07 -0.09
CA ASP A 137 -12.42 -16.46 0.98
C ASP A 137 -12.44 -15.49 2.16
N CYS A 138 -11.28 -14.96 2.57
CA CYS A 138 -11.19 -13.99 3.66
C CYS A 138 -11.83 -12.62 3.36
N VAL A 139 -12.20 -12.35 2.11
CA VAL A 139 -12.98 -11.18 1.70
C VAL A 139 -14.47 -11.50 1.68
N ILE A 140 -14.83 -12.74 1.31
CA ILE A 140 -16.21 -13.22 1.24
C ILE A 140 -16.76 -13.46 2.66
N ASP A 141 -15.95 -14.10 3.51
CA ASP A 141 -16.23 -14.34 4.94
C ASP A 141 -15.14 -13.69 5.80
N PRO A 142 -15.28 -12.41 6.14
CA PRO A 142 -14.20 -11.64 6.76
C PRO A 142 -13.96 -12.03 8.22
N ILE A 143 -12.69 -12.20 8.55
CA ILE A 143 -12.22 -12.43 9.92
C ILE A 143 -12.28 -11.09 10.68
N LEU A 144 -13.18 -10.98 11.66
CA LEU A 144 -13.39 -9.76 12.44
C LEU A 144 -12.69 -9.77 13.80
N GLU A 145 -12.27 -10.95 14.28
CA GLU A 145 -11.47 -11.10 15.50
C GLU A 145 -10.44 -12.22 15.36
N ILE A 146 -9.31 -12.06 16.05
CA ILE A 146 -8.27 -13.08 16.19
C ILE A 146 -7.87 -13.18 17.65
N ASP A 147 -8.03 -14.38 18.24
CA ASP A 147 -7.45 -14.72 19.53
C ASP A 147 -5.98 -15.10 19.33
N LEU A 148 -5.08 -14.28 19.83
CA LEU A 148 -3.63 -14.44 19.60
C LEU A 148 -3.09 -15.76 20.15
N LYS A 149 -3.62 -16.21 21.29
CA LYS A 149 -3.19 -17.46 21.92
C LYS A 149 -3.73 -18.68 21.17
N LYS A 150 -5.02 -18.66 20.80
CA LYS A 150 -5.67 -19.74 20.05
C LYS A 150 -5.02 -19.93 18.66
N GLU A 151 -4.72 -18.83 17.99
CA GLU A 151 -4.06 -18.83 16.67
C GLU A 151 -2.54 -19.00 16.76
N ASN A 152 -1.99 -19.16 17.99
CA ASN A 152 -0.56 -19.31 18.25
C ASN A 152 0.29 -18.17 17.66
N ILE A 153 -0.22 -16.94 17.68
CA ILE A 153 0.49 -15.76 17.21
C ILE A 153 1.54 -15.37 18.23
N LYS A 154 2.81 -15.35 17.81
CA LYS A 154 3.97 -15.05 18.69
C LYS A 154 4.55 -13.67 18.42
N THR A 155 4.24 -13.07 17.29
CA THR A 155 4.86 -11.80 16.86
C THR A 155 3.83 -10.92 16.19
N ILE A 156 3.81 -9.65 16.56
CA ILE A 156 3.07 -8.59 15.87
C ILE A 156 4.11 -7.61 15.34
N ILE A 157 3.99 -7.27 14.06
CA ILE A 157 4.84 -6.29 13.40
C ILE A 157 3.96 -5.07 13.05
N TRP A 158 4.24 -3.95 13.68
CA TRP A 158 3.56 -2.69 13.41
C TRP A 158 4.21 -2.01 12.21
N ALA A 159 3.56 -2.10 11.04
CA ALA A 159 3.99 -1.46 9.80
C ALA A 159 3.16 -0.18 9.54
N THR A 160 2.98 0.65 10.59
CA THR A 160 2.06 1.80 10.60
C THR A 160 2.74 3.13 10.25
N GLY A 161 3.98 3.09 9.77
CA GLY A 161 4.78 4.26 9.44
C GLY A 161 5.64 4.73 10.62
N TYR A 162 6.21 5.92 10.48
CA TYR A 162 7.14 6.52 11.43
C TYR A 162 6.68 7.94 11.76
N GLN A 163 6.94 8.35 12.98
CA GLN A 163 6.85 9.75 13.38
C GLN A 163 8.24 10.36 13.28
N TYR A 164 8.32 11.56 12.71
CA TYR A 164 9.57 12.32 12.74
C TYR A 164 9.86 12.77 14.17
N ASP A 165 11.08 12.53 14.62
CA ASP A 165 11.61 13.04 15.88
C ASP A 165 12.90 13.81 15.62
N PHE A 166 12.81 15.14 15.74
CA PHE A 166 13.94 16.05 15.57
C PHE A 166 14.49 16.53 16.92
N SER A 167 14.10 15.93 18.05
CA SER A 167 14.50 16.36 19.40
C SER A 167 16.02 16.34 19.64
N TRP A 168 16.75 15.57 18.84
CA TRP A 168 18.22 15.50 18.85
C TRP A 168 18.90 16.74 18.25
N LEU A 169 18.20 17.51 17.41
CA LEU A 169 18.72 18.69 16.72
C LEU A 169 18.45 19.96 17.56
N LYS A 170 19.50 20.54 18.13
CA LYS A 170 19.41 21.69 19.04
C LYS A 170 19.71 23.01 18.31
N VAL A 171 18.98 23.28 17.23
CA VAL A 171 19.03 24.52 16.46
C VAL A 171 17.64 25.10 16.31
N ASP A 172 17.52 26.40 16.24
CA ASP A 172 16.25 27.11 16.12
C ASP A 172 15.82 27.20 14.65
N VAL A 173 15.36 26.07 14.12
CA VAL A 173 14.95 25.91 12.71
C VAL A 173 13.60 25.18 12.58
N PHE A 174 12.81 25.15 13.64
CA PHE A 174 11.54 24.42 13.66
C PHE A 174 10.36 25.36 13.73
N ASP A 175 9.31 25.02 12.99
CA ASP A 175 8.01 25.68 13.09
C ASP A 175 7.27 25.34 14.41
N ALA A 176 6.10 25.94 14.62
CA ALA A 176 5.25 25.68 15.79
C ALA A 176 4.77 24.23 15.92
N HIS A 177 4.91 23.42 14.87
CA HIS A 177 4.52 22.00 14.84
C HIS A 177 5.74 21.07 14.97
N GLY A 178 6.94 21.61 15.23
CA GLY A 178 8.16 20.84 15.35
C GLY A 178 8.68 20.27 14.02
N LYS A 179 8.26 20.83 12.88
CA LYS A 179 8.80 20.49 11.57
C LYS A 179 9.90 21.48 11.20
N PRO A 180 10.97 21.02 10.52
CA PRO A 180 11.99 21.93 10.04
C PRO A 180 11.39 22.98 9.10
N ASP A 181 11.64 24.26 9.39
CA ASP A 181 11.34 25.34 8.45
C ASP A 181 12.43 25.40 7.39
N HIS A 182 12.06 25.37 6.12
CA HIS A 182 12.99 25.31 5.02
C HIS A 182 12.53 26.15 3.83
N TYR A 183 13.51 26.72 3.17
CA TYR A 183 13.35 27.49 1.95
C TYR A 183 13.80 26.65 0.75
N ARG A 184 12.93 26.41 -0.21
CA ARG A 184 13.17 25.57 -1.41
C ARG A 184 13.30 24.07 -1.15
N GLY A 185 12.49 23.50 -0.24
CA GLY A 185 12.45 22.06 0.00
C GLY A 185 11.07 21.47 -0.20
#